data_c786209eea62b50f22b0db19a08b7a66
#
_entry.id   c786209eea62b50f22b0db19a08b7a66
#
_cell.length_a   1.000
_cell.length_b   1.000
_cell.length_c   1.000
_cell.angle_alpha   90.00
_cell.angle_beta   90.00
_cell.angle_gamma   90.00
#
_symmetry.space_group_name_H-M   'P 1'
#
loop_
_entity.id
_entity.type
_entity.pdbx_description
1 polymer ?
#
loop_
_entity_poly.entity_id
_entity_poly.type
_entity_poly.pdbx_seq_one_letter_code
_entity_poly.pdbx_strand_id
1 'polypeptide(L)'
;LVSRLQKHKFTGPVTAQNMTITSNETYFPLDQPLYIDFSHHSVMFSVVTALNLTQFKEEFNPTKPNPKRKLRSGDVTPMGMRLAWEVLDCEDEDMYIRLKLNDVVYPLDESNGCEKRKDGLCKLDTYASYLDKHAYEASKFDLACFGKNGTDFVLTGPVQDGTIPQHAIKK
;
A
#
# COMPACT_ATOMS: atom_id res chain seq x y z
N LEU A 1 -1.94 0.84 -6.00
CA LEU A 1 -2.95 1.68 -5.37
C LEU A 1 -2.94 3.09 -5.95
N VAL A 2 -1.83 3.85 -5.85
CA VAL A 2 -1.73 5.25 -6.31
C VAL A 2 -2.21 5.39 -7.75
N SER A 3 -1.71 4.59 -8.67
CA SER A 3 -2.13 4.62 -10.09
C SER A 3 -3.63 4.43 -10.29
N ARG A 4 -4.27 3.56 -9.50
CA ARG A 4 -5.72 3.36 -9.54
C ARG A 4 -6.49 4.57 -9.01
N LEU A 5 -5.99 5.19 -7.94
CA LEU A 5 -6.60 6.40 -7.36
C LEU A 5 -6.50 7.61 -8.30
N GLN A 6 -5.35 7.78 -8.91
CA GLN A 6 -5.07 8.91 -9.81
C GLN A 6 -5.47 8.64 -11.27
N LYS A 7 -5.86 7.41 -11.60
CA LYS A 7 -6.22 6.95 -12.95
C LYS A 7 -5.12 7.17 -13.99
N HIS A 8 -3.87 7.13 -13.58
CA HIS A 8 -2.72 7.23 -14.49
C HIS A 8 -1.60 6.24 -14.11
N LYS A 9 -0.75 5.95 -15.09
CA LYS A 9 0.37 5.03 -14.90
C LYS A 9 1.33 5.55 -13.84
N PHE A 10 1.83 4.64 -13.03
CA PHE A 10 2.89 4.94 -12.08
C PHE A 10 4.18 5.28 -12.83
N THR A 11 4.77 6.43 -12.52
CA THR A 11 5.99 6.94 -13.15
C THR A 11 7.20 6.91 -12.21
N GLY A 12 7.03 6.36 -11.02
CA GLY A 12 8.09 6.24 -10.03
C GLY A 12 9.20 5.28 -10.45
N PRO A 13 10.28 5.19 -9.66
CA PRO A 13 11.40 4.31 -9.97
C PRO A 13 10.94 2.86 -10.02
N VAL A 14 11.33 2.17 -11.07
CA VAL A 14 11.10 0.74 -11.22
C VAL A 14 12.13 0.04 -10.34
N THR A 15 11.65 -0.64 -9.30
CA THR A 15 12.47 -1.54 -8.48
C THR A 15 12.51 -2.93 -9.12
N ALA A 16 13.04 -3.93 -8.41
CA ALA A 16 13.00 -5.34 -8.81
C ALA A 16 11.56 -5.91 -8.96
N GLN A 17 10.53 -5.07 -8.94
CA GLN A 17 9.15 -5.45 -9.08
C GLN A 17 8.80 -5.82 -10.52
N ASN A 18 8.10 -6.93 -10.71
CA ASN A 18 7.56 -7.30 -12.00
C ASN A 18 6.42 -6.35 -12.41
N MET A 19 6.65 -5.56 -13.44
CA MET A 19 5.70 -4.58 -13.95
C MET A 19 4.97 -5.04 -15.22
N THR A 20 5.18 -6.26 -15.69
CA THR A 20 4.65 -6.77 -16.97
C THR A 20 3.14 -6.59 -17.07
N ILE A 21 2.41 -6.98 -16.03
CA ILE A 21 0.94 -6.87 -16.00
C ILE A 21 0.51 -5.43 -15.71
N THR A 22 1.09 -4.80 -14.70
CA THR A 22 0.67 -3.48 -14.21
C THR A 22 1.00 -2.33 -15.17
N SER A 23 1.94 -2.54 -16.10
CA SER A 23 2.26 -1.56 -17.16
C SER A 23 1.42 -1.72 -18.42
N ASN A 24 0.62 -2.79 -18.53
CA ASN A 24 -0.22 -3.08 -19.70
C ASN A 24 -1.69 -2.75 -19.38
N GLU A 25 -2.23 -1.75 -20.05
CA GLU A 25 -3.61 -1.27 -19.85
C GLU A 25 -4.68 -2.33 -20.16
N THR A 26 -4.36 -3.31 -21.03
CA THR A 26 -5.29 -4.40 -21.33
C THR A 26 -5.51 -5.31 -20.12
N TYR A 27 -4.44 -5.56 -19.34
CA TYR A 27 -4.50 -6.41 -18.17
C TYR A 27 -4.71 -5.63 -16.86
N PHE A 28 -4.37 -4.34 -16.88
CA PHE A 28 -4.47 -3.47 -15.72
C PHE A 28 -5.06 -2.10 -16.13
N PRO A 29 -6.34 -2.06 -16.53
CA PRO A 29 -7.01 -0.81 -16.88
C PRO A 29 -7.10 0.11 -15.65
N LEU A 30 -6.98 1.42 -15.84
CA LEU A 30 -7.00 2.42 -14.75
C LEU A 30 -8.31 3.23 -14.70
N ASP A 31 -9.29 2.88 -15.54
CA ASP A 31 -10.58 3.55 -15.70
C ASP A 31 -11.76 2.80 -15.07
N GLN A 32 -11.48 1.73 -14.33
CA GLN A 32 -12.52 0.90 -13.74
C GLN A 32 -13.10 1.52 -12.46
N PRO A 33 -14.41 1.37 -12.23
CA PRO A 33 -15.06 1.86 -11.01
C PRO A 33 -14.73 1.01 -9.78
N LEU A 34 -14.28 -0.23 -9.98
CA LEU A 34 -13.98 -1.18 -8.91
C LEU A 34 -12.75 -2.00 -9.22
N TYR A 35 -11.87 -2.13 -8.24
CA TYR A 35 -10.71 -3.01 -8.26
C TYR A 35 -10.75 -3.92 -7.03
N ILE A 36 -10.52 -5.20 -7.23
CA ILE A 36 -10.47 -6.18 -6.13
C ILE A 36 -9.16 -6.95 -6.25
N ASP A 37 -8.37 -6.94 -5.19
CA ASP A 37 -7.16 -7.74 -5.04
C ASP A 37 -7.39 -8.81 -3.97
N PHE A 38 -7.09 -10.06 -4.30
CA PHE A 38 -7.09 -11.16 -3.34
C PHE A 38 -5.67 -11.38 -2.83
N SER A 39 -5.52 -11.49 -1.51
CA SER A 39 -4.21 -11.58 -0.90
C SER A 39 -4.22 -12.40 0.39
N HIS A 40 -3.08 -12.45 1.07
CA HIS A 40 -2.90 -13.14 2.35
C HIS A 40 -2.78 -12.14 3.50
N HIS A 41 -3.07 -12.59 4.72
CA HIS A 41 -2.99 -11.78 5.94
C HIS A 41 -1.60 -11.12 6.13
N SER A 42 -0.52 -11.83 5.79
CA SER A 42 0.84 -11.29 5.89
C SER A 42 1.07 -10.08 4.97
N VAL A 43 0.54 -10.12 3.74
CA VAL A 43 0.59 -8.99 2.81
C VAL A 43 -0.22 -7.82 3.36
N MET A 44 -1.36 -8.10 3.98
CA MET A 44 -2.20 -7.05 4.57
C MET A 44 -1.50 -6.33 5.73
N PHE A 45 -0.75 -7.03 6.57
CA PHE A 45 0.09 -6.39 7.59
C PHE A 45 1.14 -5.48 6.98
N SER A 46 1.77 -5.92 5.89
CA SER A 46 2.72 -5.09 5.15
C SER A 46 2.07 -3.82 4.59
N VAL A 47 0.86 -3.94 4.03
CA VAL A 47 0.09 -2.79 3.52
C VAL A 47 -0.28 -1.84 4.66
N VAL A 48 -0.82 -2.34 5.78
CA VAL A 48 -1.17 -1.53 6.96
C VAL A 48 0.04 -0.76 7.49
N THR A 49 1.21 -1.41 7.49
CA THR A 49 2.48 -0.77 7.89
C THR A 49 2.91 0.29 6.89
N ALA A 50 2.87 -0.02 5.59
CA ALA A 50 3.26 0.90 4.52
C ALA A 50 2.34 2.14 4.46
N LEU A 51 1.07 2.00 4.85
CA LEU A 51 0.12 3.09 4.96
C LEU A 51 0.33 3.94 6.23
N ASN A 52 1.27 3.58 7.10
CA ASN A 52 1.54 4.26 8.37
C ASN A 52 0.30 4.42 9.25
N LEU A 53 -0.48 3.34 9.41
CA LEU A 53 -1.69 3.35 10.25
C LEU A 53 -1.29 3.33 11.73
N THR A 54 -1.00 4.50 12.28
CA THR A 54 -0.39 4.69 13.60
C THR A 54 -1.28 4.28 14.77
N GLN A 55 -2.58 4.13 14.57
CA GLN A 55 -3.53 3.67 15.61
C GLN A 55 -3.19 2.27 16.11
N PHE A 56 -2.50 1.45 15.30
CA PHE A 56 -2.01 0.13 15.69
C PHE A 56 -0.60 0.14 16.26
N LYS A 57 0.06 1.32 16.25
CA LYS A 57 1.42 1.43 16.75
C LYS A 57 1.46 1.25 18.25
N GLU A 58 2.21 0.25 18.70
CA GLU A 58 2.41 -0.06 20.11
C GLU A 58 3.77 -0.75 20.29
N GLU A 59 4.45 -0.43 21.39
CA GLU A 59 5.64 -1.16 21.79
C GLU A 59 5.25 -2.51 22.43
N PHE A 60 5.81 -3.58 21.92
CA PHE A 60 5.58 -4.92 22.45
C PHE A 60 6.66 -5.27 23.48
N ASN A 61 6.22 -5.61 24.70
CA ASN A 61 7.10 -6.18 25.70
C ASN A 61 7.09 -7.72 25.54
N PRO A 62 8.21 -8.36 25.16
CA PRO A 62 8.25 -9.79 24.89
C PRO A 62 8.07 -10.64 26.17
N THR A 63 8.41 -10.08 27.33
CA THR A 63 8.34 -10.79 28.61
C THR A 63 7.05 -10.57 29.38
N LYS A 64 6.30 -9.50 29.05
CA LYS A 64 5.04 -9.17 29.72
C LYS A 64 4.00 -8.75 28.67
N PRO A 65 3.32 -9.71 28.02
CA PRO A 65 2.30 -9.41 27.02
C PRO A 65 1.16 -8.56 27.59
N ASN A 66 0.80 -7.51 26.88
CA ASN A 66 -0.36 -6.67 27.22
C ASN A 66 -1.64 -7.30 26.64
N PRO A 67 -2.59 -7.81 27.46
CA PRO A 67 -3.84 -8.37 26.95
C PRO A 67 -4.77 -7.30 26.32
N LYS A 68 -4.55 -6.03 26.64
CA LYS A 68 -5.29 -4.88 26.09
C LYS A 68 -4.53 -4.17 24.99
N ARG A 69 -3.56 -4.85 24.35
CA ARG A 69 -2.78 -4.26 23.25
C ARG A 69 -3.66 -3.81 22.10
N LYS A 70 -3.26 -2.71 21.43
CA LYS A 70 -3.98 -2.14 20.29
C LYS A 70 -3.92 -3.03 19.05
N LEU A 71 -2.76 -3.63 18.78
CA LEU A 71 -2.59 -4.55 17.67
C LEU A 71 -2.87 -5.98 18.11
N ARG A 72 -4.01 -6.51 17.71
CA ARG A 72 -4.35 -7.91 17.83
C ARG A 72 -4.59 -8.46 16.43
N SER A 73 -3.79 -9.43 16.03
CA SER A 73 -3.84 -9.97 14.66
C SER A 73 -5.24 -10.50 14.29
N GLY A 74 -5.92 -11.16 15.21
CA GLY A 74 -7.27 -11.67 14.99
C GLY A 74 -8.32 -10.56 14.74
N ASP A 75 -8.09 -9.35 15.21
CA ASP A 75 -9.01 -8.22 15.00
C ASP A 75 -8.65 -7.45 13.71
N VAL A 76 -7.35 -7.35 13.41
CA VAL A 76 -6.87 -6.61 12.23
C VAL A 76 -6.98 -7.47 10.96
N THR A 77 -6.60 -8.75 11.06
CA THR A 77 -6.59 -9.68 9.95
C THR A 77 -7.40 -10.95 10.23
N PRO A 78 -8.70 -10.84 10.55
CA PRO A 78 -9.56 -12.02 10.67
C PRO A 78 -9.71 -12.73 9.32
N MET A 79 -10.27 -13.93 9.34
CA MET A 79 -10.65 -14.62 8.12
C MET A 79 -11.66 -13.78 7.33
N GLY A 80 -11.42 -13.59 6.03
CA GLY A 80 -12.25 -12.70 5.20
C GLY A 80 -12.03 -11.21 5.44
N MET A 81 -10.89 -10.84 6.03
CA MET A 81 -10.51 -9.44 6.20
C MET A 81 -10.64 -8.63 4.91
N ARG A 82 -11.07 -7.38 5.08
CA ARG A 82 -11.22 -6.42 3.99
C ARG A 82 -10.52 -5.11 4.30
N LEU A 83 -9.77 -4.61 3.33
CA LEU A 83 -9.21 -3.26 3.33
C LEU A 83 -9.74 -2.57 2.07
N ALA A 84 -10.52 -1.52 2.24
CA ALA A 84 -11.17 -0.83 1.15
C ALA A 84 -10.86 0.66 1.15
N TRP A 85 -10.56 1.19 -0.02
CA TRP A 85 -10.52 2.62 -0.29
C TRP A 85 -11.76 2.98 -1.09
N GLU A 86 -12.55 3.90 -0.57
CA GLU A 86 -13.74 4.40 -1.22
C GLU A 86 -13.49 5.84 -1.63
N VAL A 87 -13.61 6.11 -2.93
CA VAL A 87 -13.56 7.47 -3.47
C VAL A 87 -14.97 8.01 -3.51
N LEU A 88 -15.17 9.18 -2.94
CA LEU A 88 -16.44 9.84 -2.78
C LEU A 88 -16.43 11.16 -3.54
N ASP A 89 -17.44 11.36 -4.36
CA ASP A 89 -17.75 12.64 -5.00
C ASP A 89 -18.72 13.40 -4.11
N CYS A 90 -18.34 14.56 -3.64
CA CYS A 90 -19.11 15.35 -2.68
C CYS A 90 -19.61 16.64 -3.34
N GLU A 91 -20.65 17.23 -2.77
CA GLU A 91 -21.33 18.41 -3.32
C GLU A 91 -20.45 19.68 -3.40
N ASP A 92 -19.32 19.70 -2.69
CA ASP A 92 -18.34 20.80 -2.67
C ASP A 92 -17.33 20.77 -3.83
N GLU A 93 -17.60 19.96 -4.86
CA GLU A 93 -16.72 19.76 -6.05
C GLU A 93 -15.37 19.10 -5.75
N ASP A 94 -15.11 18.75 -4.49
CA ASP A 94 -13.89 18.04 -4.08
C ASP A 94 -14.14 16.52 -4.05
N MET A 95 -13.15 15.77 -4.52
CA MET A 95 -13.14 14.31 -4.36
C MET A 95 -12.49 13.95 -3.04
N TYR A 96 -13.13 13.08 -2.29
CA TYR A 96 -12.63 12.58 -1.01
C TYR A 96 -12.34 11.09 -1.06
N ILE A 97 -11.47 10.65 -0.16
CA ILE A 97 -11.17 9.24 0.04
C ILE A 97 -11.44 8.82 1.48
N ARG A 98 -11.95 7.62 1.62
CA ARG A 98 -12.22 6.98 2.90
C ARG A 98 -11.54 5.62 2.93
N LEU A 99 -10.84 5.34 4.01
CA LEU A 99 -10.25 4.03 4.27
C LEU A 99 -11.14 3.25 5.23
N LYS A 100 -11.44 2.00 4.89
CA LYS A 100 -12.17 1.06 5.76
C LYS A 100 -11.35 -0.19 5.99
N LEU A 101 -11.25 -0.59 7.23
CA LEU A 101 -10.68 -1.87 7.65
C LEU A 101 -11.77 -2.70 8.31
N ASN A 102 -12.06 -3.88 7.74
CA ASN A 102 -13.14 -4.76 8.20
C ASN A 102 -14.48 -4.01 8.36
N ASP A 103 -14.83 -3.22 7.36
CA ASP A 103 -16.03 -2.37 7.27
C ASP A 103 -16.10 -1.18 8.25
N VAL A 104 -15.14 -1.04 9.13
CA VAL A 104 -15.03 0.12 10.03
C VAL A 104 -14.20 1.21 9.37
N VAL A 105 -14.70 2.44 9.39
CA VAL A 105 -13.95 3.61 8.90
C VAL A 105 -12.71 3.80 9.74
N TYR A 106 -11.57 3.83 9.06
CA TYR A 106 -10.27 4.14 9.64
C TYR A 106 -9.96 5.60 9.36
N PRO A 107 -9.99 6.48 10.37
CA PRO A 107 -9.81 7.91 10.14
C PRO A 107 -8.41 8.20 9.61
N LEU A 108 -8.34 8.92 8.51
CA LEU A 108 -7.12 9.49 7.99
C LEU A 108 -6.84 10.82 8.69
N ASP A 109 -5.60 11.07 9.06
CA ASP A 109 -5.17 12.24 9.81
C ASP A 109 -3.79 12.74 9.38
N GLU A 110 -3.18 13.59 10.17
CA GLU A 110 -1.87 14.20 9.88
C GLU A 110 -0.76 13.14 9.69
N SER A 111 -0.89 11.96 10.31
CA SER A 111 0.06 10.84 10.11
C SER A 111 0.00 10.27 8.71
N ASN A 112 -1.08 10.52 7.99
CA ASN A 112 -1.35 10.13 6.61
C ASN A 112 -1.36 11.34 5.65
N GLY A 113 -0.82 12.48 6.09
CA GLY A 113 -0.80 13.72 5.32
C GLY A 113 -2.16 14.42 5.18
N CYS A 114 -3.17 13.99 5.92
CA CYS A 114 -4.53 14.47 5.84
C CYS A 114 -4.86 15.43 7.00
N GLU A 115 -5.78 16.35 6.75
CA GLU A 115 -6.39 17.12 7.83
C GLU A 115 -7.29 16.22 8.67
N LYS A 116 -7.21 16.34 9.98
CA LYS A 116 -8.04 15.55 10.89
C LYS A 116 -9.50 15.99 10.81
N ARG A 117 -10.37 15.11 10.34
CA ARG A 117 -11.80 15.33 10.20
C ARG A 117 -12.60 14.36 11.07
N LYS A 118 -13.78 14.79 11.52
CA LYS A 118 -14.69 13.92 12.30
C LYS A 118 -15.24 12.75 11.51
N ASP A 119 -15.40 12.92 10.20
CA ASP A 119 -15.89 11.89 9.26
C ASP A 119 -14.79 10.92 8.80
N GLY A 120 -13.52 11.19 9.16
CA GLY A 120 -12.37 10.37 8.77
C GLY A 120 -11.99 10.46 7.30
N LEU A 121 -12.57 11.41 6.55
CA LEU A 121 -12.27 11.63 5.13
C LEU A 121 -10.98 12.42 4.94
N CYS A 122 -10.36 12.22 3.79
CA CYS A 122 -9.25 13.03 3.30
C CYS A 122 -9.53 13.47 1.86
N LYS A 123 -9.05 14.63 1.45
CA LYS A 123 -9.07 15.01 0.02
C LYS A 123 -8.25 14.00 -0.77
N LEU A 124 -8.80 13.53 -1.89
CA LEU A 124 -8.19 12.48 -2.71
C LEU A 124 -6.77 12.84 -3.15
N ASP A 125 -6.58 14.07 -3.68
CA ASP A 125 -5.28 14.52 -4.19
C ASP A 125 -4.24 14.63 -3.08
N THR A 126 -4.66 15.07 -1.88
CA THR A 126 -3.78 15.16 -0.71
C THR A 126 -3.29 13.77 -0.30
N TYR A 127 -4.21 12.81 -0.18
CA TYR A 127 -3.86 11.44 0.18
C TYR A 127 -3.05 10.74 -0.90
N ALA A 128 -3.40 10.92 -2.17
CA ALA A 128 -2.66 10.35 -3.29
C ALA A 128 -1.21 10.87 -3.33
N SER A 129 -1.00 12.17 -3.11
CA SER A 129 0.33 12.78 -3.04
C SER A 129 1.14 12.27 -1.85
N TYR A 130 0.51 12.07 -0.70
CA TYR A 130 1.13 11.44 0.46
C TYR A 130 1.57 10.01 0.14
N LEU A 131 0.70 9.20 -0.43
CA LEU A 131 1.02 7.83 -0.80
C LEU A 131 2.13 7.74 -1.85
N ASP A 132 2.12 8.61 -2.84
CA ASP A 132 3.13 8.64 -3.90
C ASP A 132 4.53 8.91 -3.32
N LYS A 133 4.64 9.88 -2.44
CA LYS A 133 5.88 10.18 -1.71
C LYS A 133 6.35 8.99 -0.88
N HIS A 134 5.45 8.33 -0.15
CA HIS A 134 5.80 7.19 0.70
C HIS A 134 6.08 5.93 -0.11
N ALA A 135 5.37 5.71 -1.21
CA ALA A 135 5.65 4.63 -2.14
C ALA A 135 7.05 4.76 -2.76
N TYR A 136 7.46 5.99 -3.09
CA TYR A 136 8.82 6.25 -3.55
C TYR A 136 9.88 5.87 -2.51
N GLU A 137 9.68 6.26 -1.25
CA GLU A 137 10.62 5.90 -0.18
C GLU A 137 10.60 4.37 0.09
N ALA A 138 9.42 3.76 0.13
CA ALA A 138 9.28 2.31 0.29
C ALA A 138 9.87 1.51 -0.90
N SER A 139 9.92 2.11 -2.09
CA SER A 139 10.50 1.47 -3.27
C SER A 139 12.03 1.33 -3.22
N LYS A 140 12.68 1.99 -2.27
CA LYS A 140 14.13 1.85 -2.01
C LYS A 140 14.47 0.54 -1.30
N PHE A 141 13.81 -0.54 -1.70
CA PHE A 141 14.00 -1.87 -1.15
C PHE A 141 15.47 -2.31 -1.15
N ASP A 142 16.16 -2.06 -2.26
CA ASP A 142 17.56 -2.44 -2.42
C ASP A 142 18.45 -1.72 -1.40
N LEU A 143 18.21 -0.42 -1.18
CA LEU A 143 18.90 0.35 -0.17
C LEU A 143 18.58 -0.15 1.25
N ALA A 144 17.31 -0.43 1.53
CA ALA A 144 16.86 -0.89 2.85
C ALA A 144 17.39 -2.29 3.19
N CYS A 145 17.44 -3.19 2.21
CA CYS A 145 17.86 -4.58 2.41
C CYS A 145 19.34 -4.81 2.25
N PHE A 146 20.02 -4.05 1.40
CA PHE A 146 21.43 -4.30 1.04
C PHE A 146 22.37 -3.14 1.38
N GLY A 147 21.87 -2.06 1.96
CA GLY A 147 22.67 -0.98 2.56
C GLY A 147 23.43 -0.06 1.60
N LYS A 148 23.31 -0.25 0.30
CA LYS A 148 23.89 0.61 -0.75
C LYS A 148 22.97 0.59 -1.96
N ASN A 149 23.03 1.62 -2.78
CA ASN A 149 22.24 1.79 -4.00
C ASN A 149 22.35 0.55 -4.92
N GLY A 150 21.64 -0.51 -4.59
CA GLY A 150 21.43 -1.69 -5.43
C GLY A 150 22.64 -2.29 -6.13
N THR A 151 23.84 -2.06 -5.62
CA THR A 151 25.07 -2.31 -6.38
C THR A 151 25.35 -3.79 -6.61
N ASP A 152 24.77 -4.67 -5.82
CA ASP A 152 25.09 -6.10 -5.88
C ASP A 152 23.90 -6.95 -6.34
N PHE A 153 22.75 -6.35 -6.57
CA PHE A 153 21.54 -7.05 -6.99
C PHE A 153 21.10 -6.55 -8.37
N VAL A 154 21.57 -7.20 -9.40
CA VAL A 154 21.15 -6.92 -10.76
C VAL A 154 20.24 -8.06 -11.22
N LEU A 155 18.97 -7.75 -11.48
CA LEU A 155 18.10 -8.65 -12.24
C LEU A 155 18.66 -8.74 -13.67
N THR A 156 19.30 -9.86 -13.98
CA THR A 156 19.76 -10.13 -15.33
C THR A 156 18.70 -10.92 -16.07
N GLY A 157 18.03 -10.28 -17.02
CA GLY A 157 17.00 -10.90 -17.84
C GLY A 157 15.72 -10.09 -17.95
N PRO A 158 14.78 -10.54 -18.75
CA PRO A 158 13.46 -9.91 -18.87
C PRO A 158 12.72 -9.98 -17.54
N VAL A 159 11.83 -9.03 -17.33
CA VAL A 159 10.96 -8.97 -16.16
C VAL A 159 10.21 -10.31 -16.01
N GLN A 160 10.25 -10.89 -14.83
CA GLN A 160 9.67 -12.19 -14.54
C GLN A 160 8.15 -12.07 -14.38
N ASP A 161 7.40 -12.74 -15.21
CA ASP A 161 5.93 -12.78 -15.15
C ASP A 161 5.39 -14.10 -14.56
N GLY A 162 6.29 -14.94 -14.05
CA GLY A 162 5.96 -16.27 -13.52
C GLY A 162 5.86 -17.36 -14.57
N THR A 163 5.88 -17.02 -15.85
CA THR A 163 5.85 -17.99 -16.97
C THR A 163 7.25 -18.28 -17.51
N ILE A 164 8.22 -17.45 -17.20
CA ILE A 164 9.60 -17.55 -17.63
C ILE A 164 10.44 -18.17 -16.50
N PRO A 165 11.28 -19.16 -16.78
CA PRO A 165 12.18 -19.73 -15.78
C PRO A 165 13.02 -18.62 -15.10
N GLN A 166 13.07 -18.64 -13.78
CA GLN A 166 13.88 -17.69 -13.04
C GLN A 166 15.36 -17.84 -13.42
N HIS A 167 15.95 -16.78 -13.93
CA HIS A 167 17.38 -16.76 -14.18
C HIS A 167 18.14 -16.61 -12.86
N ALA A 168 19.24 -17.31 -12.75
CA ALA A 168 20.10 -17.21 -11.57
C ALA A 168 20.54 -15.75 -11.35
N ILE A 169 20.34 -15.27 -10.14
CA ILE A 169 20.87 -13.99 -9.69
C ILE A 169 22.39 -14.10 -9.73
N LYS A 170 23.04 -13.32 -10.57
CA LYS A 170 24.50 -13.23 -10.50
C LYS A 170 24.88 -12.46 -9.25
N LYS A 171 25.61 -13.12 -8.37
CA LYS A 171 26.28 -12.47 -7.24
C LYS A 171 27.38 -11.53 -7.73
#